data_a6637e137b4b341451a679fbac552a1c
#
_entry.id   a6637e137b4b341451a679fbac552a1c
#
_cell.length_a   1.000
_cell.length_b   1.000
_cell.length_c   1.000
_cell.angle_alpha   90.00
_cell.angle_beta   90.00
_cell.angle_gamma   90.00
#
_symmetry.space_group_name_H-M   'P 1'
#
loop_
_entity.id
_entity.type
_entity.pdbx_description
1 polymer ?
#
loop_
_entity_poly.entity_id
_entity_poly.type
_entity_poly.pdbx_seq_one_letter_code
_entity_poly.pdbx_strand_id
1 'polypeptide(L)'
;MRKFRIAVCDDELATTDIIKNAVLAAFTKAGETCEIETYTSIAQLKYRLKTGVYDLLFLDICMPDGDGIAFGEYLRKHGDSTEIIYVSNREDKVFDALKNRPFGFVRKKNFVAEIKSAINNFISSAAKSEKSTITVQSKGGIVTVKLADVTYFEGAGKFQLMHVSGKEETVPVYKTMEKLDEELADSGFIRVHKGILVNFRYISRIMVSDVELTTGELVPIARRKSVDIKERYLELLQDYGSILL
;
A
#
# COMPACT_ATOMS: atom_id res chain seq x y z
N MET A 1 13.47 -17.50 2.72
CA MET A 1 12.77 -16.74 1.66
C MET A 1 11.30 -16.65 2.04
N ARG A 2 10.71 -15.48 1.95
CA ARG A 2 9.28 -15.26 2.17
C ARG A 2 8.50 -15.89 1.03
N LYS A 3 7.40 -16.58 1.32
CA LYS A 3 6.46 -17.06 0.32
C LYS A 3 5.29 -16.09 0.25
N PHE A 4 5.12 -15.42 -0.88
CA PHE A 4 4.01 -14.50 -1.10
C PHE A 4 2.69 -15.25 -1.25
N ARG A 5 1.63 -14.75 -0.66
CA ARG A 5 0.27 -15.28 -0.80
C ARG A 5 -0.55 -14.36 -1.68
N ILE A 6 -1.01 -14.87 -2.80
CA ILE A 6 -1.71 -14.10 -3.84
C ILE A 6 -3.09 -14.70 -4.05
N ALA A 7 -4.11 -13.85 -4.03
CA ALA A 7 -5.46 -14.21 -4.42
C ALA A 7 -5.81 -13.63 -5.79
N VAL A 8 -6.56 -14.39 -6.57
CA VAL A 8 -7.16 -13.94 -7.83
C VAL A 8 -8.66 -14.20 -7.75
N CYS A 9 -9.47 -13.16 -7.91
CA CYS A 9 -10.92 -13.25 -7.86
C CYS A 9 -11.53 -12.66 -9.14
N ASP A 10 -12.05 -13.54 -9.99
CA ASP A 10 -12.67 -13.21 -11.28
C ASP A 10 -13.63 -14.36 -11.65
N ASP A 11 -14.86 -14.06 -12.06
CA ASP A 11 -15.85 -15.09 -12.40
C ASP A 11 -15.52 -15.83 -13.71
N GLU A 12 -14.63 -15.27 -14.54
CA GLU A 12 -14.12 -15.90 -15.74
C GLU A 12 -12.88 -16.76 -15.43
N LEU A 13 -13.01 -18.09 -15.44
CA LEU A 13 -11.89 -19.02 -15.21
C LEU A 13 -10.70 -18.78 -16.14
N ALA A 14 -10.96 -18.43 -17.41
CA ALA A 14 -9.90 -18.12 -18.37
C ALA A 14 -9.05 -16.92 -17.92
N THR A 15 -9.68 -15.90 -17.36
CA THR A 15 -8.99 -14.72 -16.81
C THR A 15 -8.16 -15.10 -15.59
N THR A 16 -8.71 -15.90 -14.66
CA THR A 16 -7.96 -16.36 -13.48
C THR A 16 -6.72 -17.17 -13.87
N ASP A 17 -6.80 -18.04 -14.89
CA ASP A 17 -5.67 -18.83 -15.38
C ASP A 17 -4.58 -17.97 -16.02
N ILE A 18 -4.96 -16.95 -16.80
CA ILE A 18 -4.00 -16.03 -17.41
C ILE A 18 -3.25 -15.25 -16.32
N ILE A 19 -3.97 -14.71 -15.33
CA ILE A 19 -3.36 -13.99 -14.18
C ILE A 19 -2.41 -14.91 -13.44
N LYS A 20 -2.86 -16.10 -13.07
CA LYS A 20 -2.06 -17.11 -12.37
C LYS A 20 -0.76 -17.41 -13.09
N ASN A 21 -0.82 -17.68 -14.41
CA ASN A 21 0.36 -17.99 -15.22
C ASN A 21 1.31 -16.79 -15.30
N ALA A 22 0.79 -15.57 -15.47
CA ALA A 22 1.59 -14.35 -15.50
C ALA A 22 2.29 -14.09 -14.16
N VAL A 23 1.61 -14.30 -13.04
CA VAL A 23 2.17 -14.18 -11.69
C VAL A 23 3.29 -15.19 -11.49
N LEU A 24 3.04 -16.48 -11.76
CA LEU A 24 4.05 -17.55 -11.62
C LEU A 24 5.31 -17.23 -12.43
N ALA A 25 5.14 -16.84 -13.69
CA ALA A 25 6.27 -16.51 -14.56
C ALA A 25 7.09 -15.32 -14.05
N ALA A 26 6.43 -14.25 -13.57
CA ALA A 26 7.11 -13.08 -13.08
C ALA A 26 7.85 -13.33 -11.75
N PHE A 27 7.22 -14.05 -10.81
CA PHE A 27 7.84 -14.42 -9.53
C PHE A 27 9.03 -15.34 -9.73
N THR A 28 8.90 -16.38 -10.59
CA THR A 28 10.02 -17.26 -10.95
C THR A 28 11.19 -16.47 -11.55
N LYS A 29 10.91 -15.53 -12.46
CA LYS A 29 11.94 -14.68 -13.06
C LYS A 29 12.64 -13.77 -12.05
N ALA A 30 11.91 -13.31 -11.03
CA ALA A 30 12.46 -12.49 -9.95
C ALA A 30 13.20 -13.29 -8.87
N GLY A 31 13.20 -14.63 -8.94
CA GLY A 31 13.77 -15.49 -7.91
C GLY A 31 12.94 -15.55 -6.62
N GLU A 32 11.68 -15.13 -6.68
CA GLU A 32 10.75 -15.11 -5.56
C GLU A 32 9.78 -16.29 -5.61
N THR A 33 9.19 -16.64 -4.46
CA THR A 33 8.20 -17.73 -4.35
C THR A 33 6.83 -17.21 -3.99
N CYS A 34 5.78 -17.73 -4.63
CA CYS A 34 4.41 -17.38 -4.30
C CYS A 34 3.50 -18.60 -4.24
N GLU A 35 2.40 -18.44 -3.52
CA GLU A 35 1.25 -19.34 -3.51
C GLU A 35 0.05 -18.58 -4.04
N ILE A 36 -0.69 -19.17 -4.98
CA ILE A 36 -1.79 -18.50 -5.66
C ILE A 36 -3.06 -19.29 -5.42
N GLU A 37 -4.06 -18.64 -4.87
CA GLU A 37 -5.41 -19.16 -4.72
C GLU A 37 -6.36 -18.40 -5.66
N THR A 38 -7.25 -19.12 -6.33
CA THR A 38 -8.21 -18.53 -7.30
C THR A 38 -9.64 -18.68 -6.78
N TYR A 39 -10.45 -17.66 -7.01
CA TYR A 39 -11.84 -17.58 -6.59
C TYR A 39 -12.71 -17.09 -7.74
N THR A 40 -13.90 -17.64 -7.87
CA THR A 40 -14.90 -17.24 -8.88
C THR A 40 -16.02 -16.40 -8.31
N SER A 41 -15.96 -16.09 -7.01
CA SER A 41 -16.94 -15.24 -6.34
C SER A 41 -16.36 -14.49 -5.16
N ILE A 42 -16.88 -13.29 -4.91
CA ILE A 42 -16.51 -12.47 -3.73
C ILE A 42 -16.86 -13.22 -2.43
N ALA A 43 -17.94 -13.99 -2.42
CA ALA A 43 -18.35 -14.75 -1.25
C ALA A 43 -17.31 -15.80 -0.83
N GLN A 44 -16.71 -16.53 -1.80
CA GLN A 44 -15.64 -17.49 -1.54
C GLN A 44 -14.38 -16.77 -0.99
N LEU A 45 -13.95 -15.68 -1.64
CA LEU A 45 -12.81 -14.90 -1.20
C LEU A 45 -13.01 -14.33 0.21
N LYS A 46 -14.18 -13.76 0.49
CA LYS A 46 -14.55 -13.22 1.81
C LYS A 46 -14.51 -14.28 2.90
N TYR A 47 -14.93 -15.52 2.60
CA TYR A 47 -14.85 -16.62 3.55
C TYR A 47 -13.40 -16.96 3.88
N ARG A 48 -12.51 -17.02 2.88
CA ARG A 48 -11.08 -17.35 3.08
C ARG A 48 -10.31 -16.24 3.81
N LEU A 49 -10.65 -14.99 3.59
CA LEU A 49 -10.03 -13.85 4.29
C LEU A 49 -10.29 -13.85 5.82
N LYS A 50 -11.28 -14.60 6.31
CA LYS A 50 -11.46 -14.79 7.76
C LYS A 50 -10.34 -15.59 8.42
N THR A 51 -9.65 -16.44 7.66
CA THR A 51 -8.63 -17.39 8.17
C THR A 51 -7.27 -17.21 7.52
N GLY A 52 -7.17 -16.38 6.51
CA GLY A 52 -5.94 -16.16 5.75
C GLY A 52 -5.70 -14.70 5.41
N VAL A 53 -4.44 -14.34 5.27
CA VAL A 53 -4.00 -13.02 4.83
C VAL A 53 -3.32 -13.18 3.48
N TYR A 54 -3.57 -12.26 2.56
CA TYR A 54 -2.90 -12.20 1.27
C TYR A 54 -1.98 -10.98 1.19
N ASP A 55 -0.90 -11.10 0.44
CA ASP A 55 -0.02 -9.98 0.14
C ASP A 55 -0.56 -9.16 -1.04
N LEU A 56 -1.19 -9.85 -2.01
CA LEU A 56 -1.73 -9.25 -3.22
C LEU A 56 -3.05 -9.93 -3.62
N LEU A 57 -4.02 -9.11 -4.02
CA LEU A 57 -5.31 -9.53 -4.56
C LEU A 57 -5.51 -8.94 -5.96
N PHE A 58 -5.67 -9.78 -6.96
CA PHE A 58 -6.25 -9.40 -8.25
C PHE A 58 -7.77 -9.54 -8.15
N LEU A 59 -8.51 -8.48 -8.44
CA LEU A 59 -9.95 -8.42 -8.21
C LEU A 59 -10.68 -7.84 -9.41
N ASP A 60 -11.58 -8.62 -10.00
CA ASP A 60 -12.49 -8.04 -10.99
C ASP A 60 -13.49 -7.10 -10.30
N ILE A 61 -13.83 -6.03 -11.00
CA ILE A 61 -14.82 -5.04 -10.54
C ILE A 61 -16.24 -5.56 -10.73
N CYS A 62 -16.50 -6.24 -11.85
CA CYS A 62 -17.84 -6.64 -12.24
C CYS A 62 -18.05 -8.13 -12.07
N MET A 63 -18.49 -8.55 -10.91
CA MET A 63 -18.78 -9.95 -10.64
C MET A 63 -20.28 -10.19 -10.43
N PRO A 64 -20.81 -11.38 -10.79
CA PRO A 64 -22.24 -11.68 -10.64
C PRO A 64 -22.75 -11.60 -9.21
N ASP A 65 -21.89 -11.85 -8.22
CA ASP A 65 -22.24 -11.88 -6.80
C ASP A 65 -21.87 -10.58 -6.06
N GLY A 66 -21.37 -9.54 -6.77
CA GLY A 66 -21.08 -8.25 -6.15
C GLY A 66 -20.17 -7.32 -6.93
N ASP A 67 -19.99 -6.13 -6.41
CA ASP A 67 -19.09 -5.10 -6.93
C ASP A 67 -17.71 -5.21 -6.25
N GLY A 68 -16.66 -5.44 -7.04
CA GLY A 68 -15.29 -5.56 -6.54
C GLY A 68 -14.78 -4.29 -5.86
N ILE A 69 -15.22 -3.10 -6.30
CA ILE A 69 -14.84 -1.82 -5.66
C ILE A 69 -15.45 -1.74 -4.26
N ALA A 70 -16.74 -2.07 -4.12
CA ALA A 70 -17.40 -2.10 -2.82
C ALA A 70 -16.75 -3.12 -1.88
N PHE A 71 -16.27 -4.25 -2.43
CA PHE A 71 -15.54 -5.23 -1.64
C PHE A 71 -14.16 -4.72 -1.22
N GLY A 72 -13.42 -4.02 -2.09
CA GLY A 72 -12.17 -3.36 -1.73
C GLY A 72 -12.36 -2.32 -0.62
N GLU A 73 -13.43 -1.52 -0.68
CA GLU A 73 -13.80 -0.58 0.38
C GLU A 73 -14.10 -1.30 1.71
N TYR A 74 -14.82 -2.43 1.64
CA TYR A 74 -15.06 -3.29 2.80
C TYR A 74 -13.74 -3.73 3.44
N LEU A 75 -12.75 -4.18 2.66
CA LEU A 75 -11.44 -4.60 3.16
C LEU A 75 -10.75 -3.45 3.90
N ARG A 76 -10.69 -2.28 3.30
CA ARG A 76 -10.06 -1.10 3.91
C ARG A 76 -10.74 -0.67 5.21
N LYS A 77 -12.07 -0.67 5.28
CA LYS A 77 -12.84 -0.37 6.50
C LYS A 77 -12.59 -1.36 7.64
N HIS A 78 -12.18 -2.59 7.32
CA HIS A 78 -11.85 -3.61 8.32
C HIS A 78 -10.33 -3.72 8.61
N GLY A 79 -9.54 -2.75 8.15
CA GLY A 79 -8.10 -2.69 8.43
C GLY A 79 -7.27 -3.72 7.64
N ASP A 80 -7.84 -4.32 6.59
CA ASP A 80 -7.11 -5.25 5.73
C ASP A 80 -6.13 -4.47 4.83
N SER A 81 -4.86 -4.82 4.92
CA SER A 81 -3.75 -4.18 4.21
C SER A 81 -3.33 -4.90 2.93
N THR A 82 -4.09 -5.92 2.49
CA THR A 82 -3.82 -6.62 1.22
C THR A 82 -3.74 -5.62 0.07
N GLU A 83 -2.65 -5.65 -0.68
CA GLU A 83 -2.53 -4.81 -1.88
C GLU A 83 -3.53 -5.29 -2.95
N ILE A 84 -4.26 -4.37 -3.57
CA ILE A 84 -5.32 -4.69 -4.54
C ILE A 84 -4.91 -4.20 -5.92
N ILE A 85 -4.93 -5.09 -6.91
CA ILE A 85 -4.89 -4.73 -8.32
C ILE A 85 -6.27 -5.04 -8.90
N TYR A 86 -7.00 -4.00 -9.32
CA TYR A 86 -8.24 -4.20 -10.03
C TYR A 86 -7.97 -4.64 -11.47
N VAL A 87 -8.75 -5.61 -11.94
CA VAL A 87 -8.69 -6.12 -13.31
C VAL A 87 -10.07 -5.99 -13.95
N SER A 88 -10.24 -5.11 -14.94
CA SER A 88 -11.59 -4.90 -15.49
C SER A 88 -11.59 -4.34 -16.92
N ASN A 89 -12.70 -4.54 -17.61
CA ASN A 89 -13.04 -3.82 -18.85
C ASN A 89 -13.69 -2.45 -18.60
N ARG A 90 -14.04 -2.13 -17.35
CA ARG A 90 -14.77 -0.91 -16.96
C ARG A 90 -13.80 0.23 -16.66
N GLU A 91 -13.28 0.86 -17.71
CA GLU A 91 -12.39 2.04 -17.59
C GLU A 91 -13.09 3.23 -16.92
N ASP A 92 -14.42 3.33 -17.04
CA ASP A 92 -15.23 4.33 -16.35
C ASP A 92 -15.24 4.21 -14.82
N LYS A 93 -14.85 3.04 -14.30
CA LYS A 93 -14.78 2.76 -12.85
C LYS A 93 -13.41 3.03 -12.21
N VAL A 94 -12.42 3.43 -12.98
CA VAL A 94 -11.05 3.67 -12.46
C VAL A 94 -11.08 4.70 -11.32
N PHE A 95 -11.79 5.81 -11.48
CA PHE A 95 -11.87 6.85 -10.43
C PHE A 95 -12.54 6.36 -9.14
N ASP A 96 -13.55 5.49 -9.24
CA ASP A 96 -14.18 4.90 -8.07
C ASP A 96 -13.23 3.91 -7.38
N ALA A 97 -12.49 3.12 -8.17
CA ALA A 97 -11.51 2.18 -7.67
C ALA A 97 -10.36 2.87 -6.89
N LEU A 98 -9.92 4.06 -7.34
CA LEU A 98 -8.85 4.83 -6.69
C LEU A 98 -9.16 5.22 -5.24
N LYS A 99 -10.43 5.36 -4.87
CA LYS A 99 -10.85 5.66 -3.48
C LYS A 99 -10.40 4.59 -2.49
N ASN A 100 -10.23 3.34 -2.96
CA ASN A 100 -9.78 2.22 -2.14
C ASN A 100 -8.25 2.08 -2.09
N ARG A 101 -7.52 3.01 -2.72
CA ARG A 101 -6.05 2.98 -2.83
C ARG A 101 -5.56 1.63 -3.32
N PRO A 102 -5.92 1.26 -4.56
CA PRO A 102 -5.40 0.04 -5.14
C PRO A 102 -3.90 0.21 -5.41
N PHE A 103 -3.20 -0.90 -5.39
CA PHE A 103 -1.82 -0.96 -5.87
C PHE A 103 -1.74 -0.68 -7.37
N GLY A 104 -2.78 -1.06 -8.11
CA GLY A 104 -2.85 -0.82 -9.54
C GLY A 104 -4.22 -1.13 -10.14
N PHE A 105 -4.34 -0.81 -11.43
CA PHE A 105 -5.47 -1.11 -12.26
C PHE A 105 -4.98 -1.72 -13.58
N VAL A 106 -5.57 -2.83 -13.99
CA VAL A 106 -5.24 -3.55 -15.23
C VAL A 106 -6.49 -3.60 -16.11
N ARG A 107 -6.37 -3.10 -17.33
CA ARG A 107 -7.45 -3.16 -18.32
C ARG A 107 -7.42 -4.49 -19.03
N LYS A 108 -8.54 -5.22 -19.03
CA LYS A 108 -8.63 -6.50 -19.75
C LYS A 108 -8.35 -6.37 -21.25
N LYS A 109 -8.52 -5.19 -21.85
CA LYS A 109 -8.17 -4.91 -23.26
C LYS A 109 -6.66 -4.99 -23.55
N ASN A 110 -5.82 -4.53 -22.63
CA ASN A 110 -4.35 -4.50 -22.75
C ASN A 110 -3.68 -5.47 -21.77
N PHE A 111 -4.36 -6.53 -21.47
CA PHE A 111 -4.15 -7.40 -20.33
C PHE A 111 -2.70 -7.88 -20.17
N VAL A 112 -2.11 -8.45 -21.23
CA VAL A 112 -0.77 -9.10 -21.16
C VAL A 112 0.33 -8.12 -20.77
N ALA A 113 0.29 -6.92 -21.34
CA ALA A 113 1.32 -5.89 -21.05
C ALA A 113 1.13 -5.27 -19.66
N GLU A 114 -0.11 -4.91 -19.32
CA GLU A 114 -0.42 -4.22 -18.09
C GLU A 114 -0.29 -5.12 -16.86
N ILE A 115 -0.72 -6.40 -16.94
CA ILE A 115 -0.58 -7.33 -15.83
C ILE A 115 0.89 -7.62 -15.50
N LYS A 116 1.73 -7.78 -16.52
CA LYS A 116 3.17 -7.99 -16.34
C LYS A 116 3.82 -6.79 -15.65
N SER A 117 3.46 -5.58 -16.08
CA SER A 117 3.96 -4.34 -15.46
C SER A 117 3.51 -4.24 -14.01
N ALA A 118 2.23 -4.46 -13.72
CA ALA A 118 1.68 -4.39 -12.37
C ALA A 118 2.34 -5.41 -11.41
N ILE A 119 2.56 -6.65 -11.87
CA ILE A 119 3.23 -7.68 -11.07
C ILE A 119 4.69 -7.30 -10.80
N ASN A 120 5.44 -6.84 -11.81
CA ASN A 120 6.83 -6.43 -11.63
C ASN A 120 6.95 -5.25 -10.65
N ASN A 121 6.04 -4.29 -10.73
CA ASN A 121 5.97 -3.16 -9.79
C ASN A 121 5.70 -3.65 -8.36
N PHE A 122 4.78 -4.62 -8.20
CA PHE A 122 4.50 -5.22 -6.90
C PHE A 122 5.74 -5.92 -6.32
N ILE A 123 6.40 -6.79 -7.08
CA ILE A 123 7.62 -7.49 -6.64
C ILE A 123 8.70 -6.48 -6.24
N SER A 124 8.93 -5.45 -7.05
CA SER A 124 9.92 -4.40 -6.76
C SER A 124 9.57 -3.60 -5.50
N SER A 125 8.29 -3.27 -5.32
CA SER A 125 7.79 -2.57 -4.12
C SER A 125 7.92 -3.45 -2.87
N ALA A 126 7.58 -4.73 -2.97
CA ALA A 126 7.70 -5.68 -1.88
C ALA A 126 9.16 -5.90 -1.47
N ALA A 127 10.08 -6.00 -2.42
CA ALA A 127 11.52 -6.11 -2.17
C ALA A 127 12.09 -4.85 -1.47
N LYS A 128 11.62 -3.65 -1.86
CA LYS A 128 11.92 -2.40 -1.16
C LYS A 128 11.33 -2.41 0.27
N SER A 129 10.11 -2.92 0.45
CA SER A 129 9.42 -3.00 1.74
C SER A 129 10.06 -4.01 2.70
N GLU A 130 10.58 -5.14 2.24
CA GLU A 130 11.27 -6.12 3.08
C GLU A 130 12.60 -5.61 3.65
N LYS A 131 13.26 -4.67 2.97
CA LYS A 131 14.46 -3.97 3.48
C LYS A 131 14.11 -2.88 4.49
N SER A 132 12.84 -2.65 4.79
CA SER A 132 12.36 -1.48 5.50
C SER A 132 11.79 -1.83 6.87
N THR A 133 12.64 -2.27 7.78
CA THR A 133 12.32 -2.21 9.22
C THR A 133 13.10 -1.07 9.85
N ILE A 134 12.47 -0.37 10.78
CA ILE A 134 13.15 0.53 11.69
C ILE A 134 13.33 -0.18 13.03
N THR A 135 14.58 -0.23 13.49
CA THR A 135 14.91 -0.74 14.82
C THR A 135 15.29 0.44 15.70
N VAL A 136 14.54 0.63 16.76
CA VAL A 136 14.72 1.76 17.68
C VAL A 136 14.91 1.28 19.11
N GLN A 137 15.75 2.00 19.85
CA GLN A 137 15.86 1.81 21.29
C GLN A 137 14.73 2.57 21.97
N SER A 138 13.94 1.87 22.80
CA SER A 138 12.83 2.41 23.58
C SER A 138 13.04 2.11 25.08
N LYS A 139 12.24 2.75 25.95
CA LYS A 139 12.35 2.53 27.42
C LYS A 139 12.22 1.08 27.88
N GLY A 140 11.61 0.21 27.05
CA GLY A 140 11.39 -1.22 27.34
C GLY A 140 12.36 -2.17 26.62
N GLY A 141 13.36 -1.67 25.87
CA GLY A 141 14.26 -2.49 25.07
C GLY A 141 14.38 -2.06 23.62
N ILE A 142 14.71 -3.00 22.74
CA ILE A 142 14.81 -2.77 21.30
C ILE A 142 13.48 -3.16 20.65
N VAL A 143 12.91 -2.22 19.89
CA VAL A 143 11.66 -2.43 19.15
C VAL A 143 11.97 -2.38 17.66
N THR A 144 11.57 -3.41 16.93
CA THR A 144 11.65 -3.44 15.46
C THR A 144 10.23 -3.35 14.87
N VAL A 145 10.02 -2.38 14.00
CA VAL A 145 8.74 -2.13 13.34
C VAL A 145 8.96 -2.10 11.83
N LYS A 146 8.03 -2.64 11.06
CA LYS A 146 8.04 -2.47 9.60
C LYS A 146 7.73 -1.01 9.28
N LEU A 147 8.54 -0.39 8.42
CA LEU A 147 8.31 1.00 8.00
C LEU A 147 6.95 1.17 7.28
N ALA A 148 6.47 0.11 6.64
CA ALA A 148 5.13 0.12 6.03
C ALA A 148 4.01 0.31 7.06
N ASP A 149 4.20 -0.10 8.31
CA ASP A 149 3.22 0.03 9.39
C ASP A 149 3.35 1.35 10.16
N VAL A 150 4.43 2.12 9.93
CA VAL A 150 4.63 3.44 10.54
C VAL A 150 3.83 4.48 9.77
N THR A 151 2.93 5.18 10.46
CA THR A 151 2.08 6.22 9.86
C THR A 151 2.81 7.55 9.75
N TYR A 152 3.40 8.02 10.84
CA TYR A 152 4.20 9.24 10.89
C TYR A 152 5.09 9.29 12.13
N PHE A 153 6.06 10.21 12.13
CA PHE A 153 6.83 10.60 13.29
C PHE A 153 6.48 12.03 13.68
N GLU A 154 6.36 12.28 14.99
CA GLU A 154 6.08 13.59 15.57
C GLU A 154 7.14 13.97 16.59
N GLY A 155 7.57 15.24 16.57
CA GLY A 155 8.55 15.78 17.50
C GLY A 155 7.98 15.95 18.92
N ALA A 156 8.65 15.35 19.90
CA ALA A 156 8.31 15.44 21.32
C ALA A 156 9.51 15.91 22.16
N GLY A 157 10.06 17.06 21.81
CA GLY A 157 11.22 17.65 22.50
C GLY A 157 12.54 16.95 22.16
N LYS A 158 13.07 16.10 23.04
CA LYS A 158 14.36 15.42 22.86
C LYS A 158 14.29 14.11 22.06
N PHE A 159 13.10 13.64 21.75
CA PHE A 159 12.85 12.40 21.00
C PHE A 159 11.69 12.61 20.04
N GLN A 160 11.47 11.66 19.17
CA GLN A 160 10.34 11.63 18.26
C GLN A 160 9.38 10.53 18.71
N LEU A 161 8.08 10.75 18.53
CA LEU A 161 7.06 9.72 18.70
C LEU A 161 6.81 9.06 17.36
N MET A 162 7.01 7.76 17.28
CA MET A 162 6.66 6.94 16.13
C MET A 162 5.26 6.41 16.31
N HIS A 163 4.36 6.80 15.41
CA HIS A 163 2.98 6.33 15.33
C HIS A 163 2.91 5.10 14.43
N VAL A 164 2.26 4.04 14.90
CA VAL A 164 2.17 2.75 14.18
C VAL A 164 0.70 2.42 13.94
N SER A 165 0.37 2.05 12.72
CA SER A 165 -0.98 1.68 12.33
C SER A 165 -1.57 0.58 13.23
N GLY A 166 -2.81 0.76 13.67
CA GLY A 166 -3.50 -0.19 14.54
C GLY A 166 -2.99 -0.23 15.98
N LYS A 167 -2.11 0.69 16.39
CA LYS A 167 -1.66 0.83 17.79
C LYS A 167 -2.01 2.22 18.31
N GLU A 168 -2.57 2.29 19.52
CA GLU A 168 -2.82 3.53 20.22
C GLU A 168 -1.53 4.10 20.86
N GLU A 169 -0.64 3.21 21.29
CA GLU A 169 0.61 3.60 21.93
C GLU A 169 1.67 3.96 20.90
N THR A 170 2.33 5.10 21.14
CA THR A 170 3.47 5.56 20.35
C THR A 170 4.79 4.99 20.86
N VAL A 171 5.76 4.83 19.98
CA VAL A 171 7.10 4.36 20.33
C VAL A 171 8.08 5.55 20.33
N PRO A 172 8.71 5.88 21.45
CA PRO A 172 9.71 6.94 21.51
C PRO A 172 10.99 6.53 20.76
N VAL A 173 11.45 7.41 19.86
CA VAL A 173 12.64 7.24 19.03
C VAL A 173 13.67 8.31 19.36
N TYR A 174 14.81 7.92 19.85
CA TYR A 174 15.90 8.83 20.27
C TYR A 174 16.83 9.20 19.09
N LYS A 175 16.22 9.81 18.06
CA LYS A 175 16.91 10.39 16.90
C LYS A 175 16.34 11.79 16.65
N THR A 176 17.10 12.65 15.99
CA THR A 176 16.55 13.93 15.54
C THR A 176 15.66 13.74 14.32
N MET A 177 14.74 14.67 14.07
CA MET A 177 13.85 14.62 12.91
C MET A 177 14.65 14.71 11.60
N GLU A 178 15.74 15.48 11.60
CA GLU A 178 16.68 15.60 10.46
C GLU A 178 17.26 14.25 10.10
N LYS A 179 17.74 13.51 11.12
CA LYS A 179 18.37 12.20 10.89
C LYS A 179 17.35 11.16 10.43
N LEU A 180 16.10 11.22 10.94
CA LEU A 180 15.02 10.36 10.46
C LEU A 180 14.66 10.69 9.00
N ASP A 181 14.60 11.97 8.63
CA ASP A 181 14.34 12.44 7.28
C ASP A 181 15.38 11.92 6.28
N GLU A 182 16.67 12.05 6.63
CA GLU A 182 17.78 11.53 5.82
C GLU A 182 17.74 10.00 5.69
N GLU A 183 17.55 9.27 6.79
CA GLU A 183 17.57 7.79 6.79
C GLU A 183 16.32 7.19 6.08
N LEU A 184 15.21 7.91 6.06
CA LEU A 184 13.93 7.44 5.53
C LEU A 184 13.54 8.09 4.19
N ALA A 185 14.40 8.94 3.61
CA ALA A 185 14.14 9.64 2.36
C ALA A 185 13.74 8.70 1.21
N ASP A 186 14.41 7.52 1.11
CA ASP A 186 14.15 6.51 0.08
C ASP A 186 13.08 5.48 0.49
N SER A 187 12.53 5.62 1.70
CA SER A 187 11.55 4.68 2.27
C SER A 187 10.11 5.17 2.18
N GLY A 188 9.87 6.27 1.45
CA GLY A 188 8.53 6.80 1.21
C GLY A 188 8.03 7.74 2.32
N PHE A 189 8.92 8.35 3.09
CA PHE A 189 8.55 9.37 4.05
C PHE A 189 8.73 10.77 3.48
N ILE A 190 7.80 11.67 3.83
CA ILE A 190 7.78 13.08 3.42
C ILE A 190 7.80 13.97 4.66
N ARG A 191 8.75 14.89 4.73
CA ARG A 191 8.79 15.88 5.81
C ARG A 191 7.82 17.02 5.56
N VAL A 192 6.62 16.92 6.12
CA VAL A 192 5.54 17.88 5.94
C VAL A 192 5.67 19.12 6.86
N HIS A 193 6.37 18.96 8.01
CA HIS A 193 6.62 20.04 8.97
C HIS A 193 8.02 19.87 9.60
N LYS A 194 8.58 20.92 10.21
CA LYS A 194 9.87 20.83 10.91
C LYS A 194 9.94 19.70 11.94
N GLY A 195 8.81 19.36 12.55
CA GLY A 195 8.69 18.31 13.57
C GLY A 195 7.82 17.14 13.14
N ILE A 196 7.51 16.96 11.84
CA ILE A 196 6.63 15.89 11.41
C ILE A 196 7.10 15.30 10.09
N LEU A 197 7.23 13.97 10.08
CA LEU A 197 7.65 13.16 8.94
C LEU A 197 6.56 12.09 8.69
N VAL A 198 5.86 12.16 7.55
CA VAL A 198 4.69 11.33 7.23
C VAL A 198 5.04 10.28 6.20
N ASN A 199 4.61 9.05 6.41
CA ASN A 199 4.65 8.01 5.40
C ASN A 199 3.59 8.31 4.31
N PHE A 200 4.03 8.45 3.06
CA PHE A 200 3.16 8.81 1.93
C PHE A 200 1.97 7.85 1.75
N ARG A 201 2.13 6.58 2.12
CA ARG A 201 1.09 5.54 2.03
C ARG A 201 -0.13 5.83 2.90
N TYR A 202 0.04 6.63 3.94
CA TYR A 202 -1.03 7.03 4.85
C TYR A 202 -1.63 8.41 4.53
N ILE A 203 -1.16 9.08 3.47
CA ILE A 203 -1.74 10.36 3.04
C ILE A 203 -3.03 10.07 2.27
N SER A 204 -4.17 10.57 2.78
CA SER A 204 -5.46 10.53 2.09
C SER A 204 -5.72 11.77 1.26
N ARG A 205 -5.30 12.92 1.76
CA ARG A 205 -5.49 14.20 1.10
C ARG A 205 -4.41 15.18 1.52
N ILE A 206 -3.93 15.98 0.59
CA ILE A 206 -3.04 17.11 0.86
C ILE A 206 -3.82 18.41 0.66
N MET A 207 -4.06 19.14 1.75
CA MET A 207 -4.73 20.43 1.76
C MET A 207 -3.70 21.58 1.73
N VAL A 208 -4.15 22.80 1.94
CA VAL A 208 -3.26 23.99 1.94
C VAL A 208 -2.42 24.05 3.22
N SER A 209 -3.03 23.74 4.35
CA SER A 209 -2.44 23.86 5.71
C SER A 209 -2.15 22.51 6.37
N ASP A 210 -2.74 21.43 5.87
CA ASP A 210 -2.73 20.14 6.56
C ASP A 210 -2.66 18.98 5.57
N VAL A 211 -2.16 17.85 6.06
CA VAL A 211 -2.29 16.54 5.42
C VAL A 211 -3.30 15.72 6.22
N GLU A 212 -4.33 15.23 5.56
CA GLU A 212 -5.25 14.26 6.13
C GLU A 212 -4.68 12.85 5.95
N LEU A 213 -4.57 12.13 7.06
CA LEU A 213 -4.12 10.75 7.04
C LEU A 213 -5.31 9.78 6.85
N THR A 214 -5.00 8.58 6.46
CA THR A 214 -5.97 7.49 6.29
C THR A 214 -6.62 7.06 7.59
N THR A 215 -5.96 7.38 8.70
CA THR A 215 -6.47 7.19 10.07
C THR A 215 -7.48 8.27 10.48
N GLY A 216 -7.68 9.30 9.62
CA GLY A 216 -8.55 10.44 9.92
C GLY A 216 -7.85 11.60 10.65
N GLU A 217 -6.59 11.43 11.02
CA GLU A 217 -5.80 12.48 11.68
C GLU A 217 -5.42 13.59 10.69
N LEU A 218 -5.39 14.83 11.19
CA LEU A 218 -4.92 16.01 10.47
C LEU A 218 -3.54 16.41 10.98
N VAL A 219 -2.57 16.44 10.06
CA VAL A 219 -1.17 16.74 10.36
C VAL A 219 -0.81 18.08 9.70
N PRO A 220 -0.30 19.09 10.43
CA PRO A 220 -0.04 20.41 9.88
C PRO A 220 1.12 20.41 8.88
N ILE A 221 0.97 21.17 7.82
CA ILE A 221 2.02 21.46 6.81
C ILE A 221 2.75 22.74 7.19
N ALA A 222 4.06 22.76 7.02
CA ALA A 222 4.85 23.99 7.12
C ALA A 222 4.40 25.01 6.06
N ARG A 223 4.16 26.24 6.48
CA ARG A 223 3.84 27.35 5.57
C ARG A 223 4.88 27.41 4.44
N ARG A 224 4.44 27.49 3.19
CA ARG A 224 5.26 27.52 1.96
C ARG A 224 5.81 26.18 1.46
N LYS A 225 5.51 25.03 2.10
CA LYS A 225 5.96 23.70 1.62
C LYS A 225 4.88 22.87 0.93
N SER A 226 3.66 23.37 0.79
CA SER A 226 2.55 22.58 0.22
C SER A 226 2.80 22.13 -1.24
N VAL A 227 3.52 22.92 -2.03
CA VAL A 227 3.86 22.59 -3.42
C VAL A 227 4.90 21.47 -3.44
N ASP A 228 6.03 21.63 -2.74
CA ASP A 228 7.11 20.65 -2.66
C ASP A 228 6.60 19.30 -2.14
N ILE A 229 5.70 19.32 -1.14
CA ILE A 229 5.09 18.11 -0.57
C ILE A 229 4.23 17.39 -1.61
N LYS A 230 3.42 18.15 -2.40
CA LYS A 230 2.61 17.58 -3.48
C LYS A 230 3.47 16.96 -4.56
N GLU A 231 4.51 17.66 -5.01
CA GLU A 231 5.45 17.15 -6.02
C GLU A 231 6.11 15.86 -5.53
N ARG A 232 6.65 15.87 -4.31
CA ARG A 232 7.27 14.67 -3.74
C ARG A 232 6.28 13.52 -3.55
N TYR A 233 5.05 13.80 -3.17
CA TYR A 233 4.00 12.80 -3.08
C TYR A 233 3.68 12.17 -4.44
N LEU A 234 3.58 12.99 -5.50
CA LEU A 234 3.34 12.52 -6.86
C LEU A 234 4.50 11.66 -7.39
N GLU A 235 5.75 12.04 -7.14
CA GLU A 235 6.94 11.24 -7.47
C GLU A 235 6.87 9.86 -6.80
N LEU A 236 6.59 9.83 -5.49
CA LEU A 236 6.48 8.58 -4.75
C LEU A 236 5.33 7.69 -5.27
N LEU A 237 4.19 8.28 -5.65
CA LEU A 237 3.10 7.53 -6.27
C LEU A 237 3.54 6.88 -7.59
N GLN A 238 4.33 7.58 -8.42
CA GLN A 238 4.88 7.02 -9.67
C GLN A 238 5.87 5.89 -9.39
N ASP A 239 6.80 6.11 -8.46
CA ASP A 239 7.83 5.12 -8.09
C ASP A 239 7.25 3.84 -7.50
N TYR A 240 6.13 3.93 -6.80
CA TYR A 240 5.43 2.80 -6.18
C TYR A 240 4.28 2.24 -7.04
N GLY A 241 4.16 2.68 -8.31
CA GLY A 241 3.26 2.08 -9.29
C GLY A 241 1.80 2.53 -9.19
N SER A 242 1.51 3.62 -8.49
CA SER A 242 0.18 4.20 -8.45
C SER A 242 -0.16 4.88 -9.78
N ILE A 243 -1.42 4.72 -10.23
CA ILE A 243 -1.89 5.37 -11.47
C ILE A 243 -2.13 6.84 -11.17
N LEU A 244 -1.38 7.71 -11.84
CA LEU A 244 -1.70 9.13 -11.97
C LEU A 244 -2.53 9.32 -13.23
N LEU A 245 -3.72 9.86 -13.08
CA LEU A 245 -4.64 10.22 -14.16
C LEU A 245 -4.54 11.71 -14.44
#